data_e9aafa2842bef090fb8c807b0217da67
#
_entry.id   e9aafa2842bef090fb8c807b0217da67
#
_cell.length_a   1.000
_cell.length_b   1.000
_cell.length_c   1.000
_cell.angle_alpha   90.00
_cell.angle_beta   90.00
_cell.angle_gamma   90.00
#
_symmetry.space_group_name_H-M   'P 1'
#
loop_
_entity.id
_entity.type
_entity.pdbx_description
1 polymer ?
#
loop_
_entity_poly.entity_id
_entity_poly.type
_entity_poly.pdbx_seq_one_letter_code
_entity_poly.pdbx_strand_id
1 'polypeptide(L)'
;MEPNLHTDADKYQAGMGSWSKTLAPLFIEFIDGIQEGDRVLDVGCGTGSLTFTIADTTKASTVVGIDPSVGYIEYARAHNTYSHVSFEIGDAQKLPYDTGSFDCCVSSLMIQFVSDAHTAAREMRRVTKKGGSVATCVWDNRGGLELSERFWDAAVAVDPGAKRPGDRRYGSASALSELWIATGFAHVETRALVIPMEFSSFDDFWSLLSNSQGPPKPYISSLSEDRRQVLKERLRTDILDNGPDGSIKLRAKAWAVRGVVPAG
;
A
#
# COMPACT_ATOMS: atom_id res chain seq x y z
N MET A 1 16.12 3.36 -15.86
CA MET A 1 14.86 4.15 -15.73
C MET A 1 13.77 3.11 -15.61
N GLU A 2 13.34 2.79 -14.38
CA GLU A 2 12.21 1.88 -14.21
C GLU A 2 10.96 2.50 -14.85
N PRO A 3 10.11 1.71 -15.51
CA PRO A 3 8.89 2.23 -16.10
C PRO A 3 8.03 2.83 -14.99
N ASN A 4 7.53 4.03 -15.23
CA ASN A 4 6.68 4.81 -14.32
C ASN A 4 5.38 4.01 -14.04
N LEU A 5 5.38 3.20 -12.98
CA LEU A 5 4.32 2.23 -12.65
C LEU A 5 2.98 2.88 -12.29
N HIS A 6 2.91 4.20 -12.17
CA HIS A 6 1.80 4.91 -11.54
C HIS A 6 1.31 6.15 -12.31
N THR A 7 1.26 6.08 -13.65
CA THR A 7 0.83 7.24 -14.47
C THR A 7 -0.68 7.36 -14.66
N ASP A 8 -1.49 6.38 -14.24
CA ASP A 8 -2.93 6.37 -14.46
C ASP A 8 -3.67 6.19 -13.12
N ALA A 9 -4.10 7.32 -12.54
CA ALA A 9 -4.77 7.37 -11.25
C ALA A 9 -6.10 6.58 -11.24
N ASP A 10 -6.86 6.59 -12.35
CA ASP A 10 -8.12 5.89 -12.45
C ASP A 10 -7.93 4.37 -12.42
N LYS A 11 -6.91 3.87 -13.13
CA LYS A 11 -6.57 2.43 -13.11
C LYS A 11 -6.04 1.98 -11.76
N TYR A 12 -5.29 2.84 -11.08
CA TYR A 12 -4.85 2.58 -9.71
C TYR A 12 -6.05 2.48 -8.76
N GLN A 13 -7.00 3.41 -8.84
CA GLN A 13 -8.19 3.41 -7.99
C GLN A 13 -9.09 2.20 -8.26
N ALA A 14 -9.28 1.80 -9.51
CA ALA A 14 -10.08 0.62 -9.85
C ALA A 14 -9.49 -0.71 -9.34
N GLY A 15 -8.19 -0.74 -9.05
CA GLY A 15 -7.47 -1.91 -8.54
C GLY A 15 -7.05 -1.74 -7.08
N MET A 16 -5.77 -1.40 -6.87
CA MET A 16 -5.17 -1.31 -5.54
C MET A 16 -5.76 -0.22 -4.65
N GLY A 17 -6.31 0.85 -5.23
CA GLY A 17 -6.91 1.96 -4.48
C GLY A 17 -8.11 1.53 -3.63
N SER A 18 -8.95 0.61 -4.12
CA SER A 18 -10.09 0.08 -3.36
C SER A 18 -9.64 -0.67 -2.10
N TRP A 19 -8.56 -1.45 -2.20
CA TRP A 19 -8.01 -2.18 -1.04
C TRP A 19 -7.23 -1.27 -0.10
N SER A 20 -6.54 -0.26 -0.62
CA SER A 20 -5.92 0.79 0.21
C SER A 20 -6.98 1.48 1.07
N LYS A 21 -8.16 1.77 0.49
CA LYS A 21 -9.29 2.36 1.22
C LYS A 21 -9.86 1.40 2.30
N THR A 22 -9.93 0.09 2.01
CA THR A 22 -10.36 -0.92 2.99
C THR A 22 -9.32 -1.12 4.11
N LEU A 23 -8.03 -0.99 3.79
CA LEU A 23 -6.94 -1.13 4.75
C LEU A 23 -6.81 0.07 5.69
N ALA A 24 -7.10 1.29 5.20
CA ALA A 24 -6.85 2.53 5.92
C ALA A 24 -7.51 2.60 7.31
N PRO A 25 -8.79 2.21 7.54
CA PRO A 25 -9.38 2.22 8.87
C PRO A 25 -8.64 1.32 9.86
N LEU A 26 -8.23 0.11 9.45
CA LEU A 26 -7.48 -0.81 10.31
C LEU A 26 -6.08 -0.26 10.63
N PHE A 27 -5.47 0.43 9.66
CA PHE A 27 -4.18 1.06 9.88
C PHE A 27 -4.28 2.26 10.82
N ILE A 28 -5.32 3.09 10.71
CA ILE A 28 -5.59 4.21 11.62
C ILE A 28 -5.83 3.69 13.06
N GLU A 29 -6.61 2.62 13.22
CA GLU A 29 -6.80 1.98 14.52
C GLU A 29 -5.47 1.49 15.12
N PHE A 30 -4.57 0.96 14.28
CA PHE A 30 -3.24 0.54 14.75
C PHE A 30 -2.35 1.71 15.15
N ILE A 31 -2.42 2.85 14.46
CA ILE A 31 -1.64 4.05 14.79
C ILE A 31 -1.97 4.50 16.22
N ASP A 32 -3.24 4.42 16.64
CA ASP A 32 -3.73 4.66 18.01
C ASP A 32 -3.07 5.89 18.67
N GLY A 33 -3.14 7.03 18.00
CA GLY A 33 -2.42 8.21 18.51
C GLY A 33 -2.76 9.53 17.82
N ILE A 34 -3.64 9.53 16.82
CA ILE A 34 -4.07 10.79 16.20
C ILE A 34 -5.10 11.47 17.12
N GLN A 35 -4.71 12.57 17.72
CA GLN A 35 -5.52 13.32 18.68
C GLN A 35 -6.27 14.47 18.00
N GLU A 36 -7.24 15.03 18.73
CA GLU A 36 -7.91 16.26 18.32
C GLU A 36 -6.92 17.41 18.25
N GLY A 37 -6.89 18.11 17.13
CA GLY A 37 -5.98 19.22 16.91
C GLY A 37 -4.64 18.86 16.28
N ASP A 38 -4.31 17.56 16.14
CA ASP A 38 -3.06 17.12 15.53
C ASP A 38 -2.89 17.56 14.09
N ARG A 39 -1.65 17.79 13.70
CA ARG A 39 -1.20 17.92 12.32
C ARG A 39 -0.62 16.59 11.84
N VAL A 40 -1.22 16.00 10.82
CA VAL A 40 -0.84 14.69 10.30
C VAL A 40 -0.24 14.82 8.90
N LEU A 41 0.88 14.13 8.66
CA LEU A 41 1.51 13.99 7.34
C LEU A 41 1.34 12.56 6.82
N ASP A 42 0.75 12.40 5.64
CA ASP A 42 0.67 11.14 4.89
C ASP A 42 1.70 11.13 3.77
N VAL A 43 2.78 10.35 3.93
CA VAL A 43 3.93 10.29 3.01
C VAL A 43 3.73 9.18 1.99
N GLY A 44 3.78 9.52 0.70
CA GLY A 44 3.40 8.64 -0.39
C GLY A 44 1.88 8.44 -0.43
N CYS A 45 1.14 9.55 -0.31
CA CYS A 45 -0.32 9.54 -0.18
C CYS A 45 -1.05 9.01 -1.43
N GLY A 46 -0.36 8.94 -2.58
CA GLY A 46 -0.95 8.53 -3.84
C GLY A 46 -2.18 9.38 -4.19
N THR A 47 -3.29 8.71 -4.46
CA THR A 47 -4.59 9.33 -4.76
C THR A 47 -5.38 9.75 -3.52
N GLY A 48 -4.77 9.69 -2.32
CA GLY A 48 -5.33 10.21 -1.08
C GLY A 48 -6.17 9.23 -0.25
N SER A 49 -6.14 7.94 -0.51
CA SER A 49 -6.99 6.96 0.20
C SER A 49 -6.82 7.01 1.72
N LEU A 50 -5.59 7.02 2.23
CA LEU A 50 -5.34 7.13 3.67
C LEU A 50 -5.61 8.56 4.16
N THR A 51 -5.15 9.58 3.43
CA THR A 51 -5.35 11.00 3.75
C THR A 51 -6.83 11.32 3.99
N PHE A 52 -7.71 10.92 3.07
CA PHE A 52 -9.16 11.14 3.20
C PHE A 52 -9.76 10.33 4.35
N THR A 53 -9.30 9.09 4.55
CA THR A 53 -9.81 8.29 5.68
C THR A 53 -9.43 8.92 7.02
N ILE A 54 -8.22 9.48 7.16
CA ILE A 54 -7.82 10.23 8.36
C ILE A 54 -8.74 11.44 8.56
N ALA A 55 -9.00 12.20 7.50
CA ALA A 55 -9.88 13.37 7.58
C ALA A 55 -11.33 13.02 7.98
N ASP A 56 -11.82 11.85 7.53
CA ASP A 56 -13.17 11.37 7.84
C ASP A 56 -13.32 10.81 9.26
N THR A 57 -12.27 10.14 9.75
CA THR A 57 -12.40 9.29 10.95
C THR A 57 -11.69 9.83 12.18
N THR A 58 -10.89 10.90 12.03
CA THR A 58 -10.15 11.51 13.13
C THR A 58 -10.56 12.99 13.31
N LYS A 59 -10.10 13.59 14.41
CA LYS A 59 -10.27 15.03 14.67
C LYS A 59 -8.98 15.82 14.43
N ALA A 60 -8.12 15.35 13.53
CA ALA A 60 -6.91 16.07 13.13
C ALA A 60 -7.26 17.47 12.62
N SER A 61 -6.49 18.48 13.03
CA SER A 61 -6.72 19.86 12.60
C SER A 61 -6.21 20.13 11.18
N THR A 62 -5.23 19.36 10.74
CA THR A 62 -4.62 19.49 9.41
C THR A 62 -4.11 18.11 8.96
N VAL A 63 -4.45 17.72 7.74
CA VAL A 63 -3.91 16.52 7.10
C VAL A 63 -3.22 16.92 5.80
N VAL A 64 -1.94 16.61 5.67
CA VAL A 64 -1.16 16.89 4.47
C VAL A 64 -0.78 15.57 3.82
N GLY A 65 -1.17 15.38 2.56
CA GLY A 65 -0.68 14.28 1.72
C GLY A 65 0.46 14.75 0.83
N ILE A 66 1.55 13.97 0.76
CA ILE A 66 2.70 14.27 -0.11
C ILE A 66 3.05 13.04 -0.94
N ASP A 67 3.25 13.23 -2.25
CA ASP A 67 3.61 12.16 -3.20
C ASP A 67 4.43 12.73 -4.36
N PRO A 68 5.43 12.00 -4.91
CA PRO A 68 6.21 12.47 -6.04
C PRO A 68 5.44 12.47 -7.38
N SER A 69 4.32 11.76 -7.47
CA SER A 69 3.52 11.63 -8.69
C SER A 69 2.58 12.82 -8.87
N VAL A 70 2.89 13.65 -9.88
CA VAL A 70 2.05 14.80 -10.25
C VAL A 70 0.60 14.36 -10.53
N GLY A 71 0.40 13.29 -11.31
CA GLY A 71 -0.93 12.80 -11.68
C GLY A 71 -1.75 12.31 -10.48
N TYR A 72 -1.11 11.69 -9.47
CA TYR A 72 -1.82 11.30 -8.24
C TYR A 72 -2.21 12.51 -7.40
N ILE A 73 -1.33 13.49 -7.28
CA ILE A 73 -1.62 14.71 -6.52
C ILE A 73 -2.72 15.53 -7.20
N GLU A 74 -2.71 15.64 -8.53
CA GLU A 74 -3.79 16.31 -9.28
C GLU A 74 -5.13 15.60 -9.07
N TYR A 75 -5.14 14.26 -9.14
CA TYR A 75 -6.32 13.46 -8.84
C TYR A 75 -6.82 13.72 -7.40
N ALA A 76 -5.95 13.62 -6.41
CA ALA A 76 -6.30 13.83 -5.02
C ALA A 76 -6.84 15.24 -4.76
N ARG A 77 -6.22 16.28 -5.35
CA ARG A 77 -6.70 17.67 -5.27
C ARG A 77 -8.09 17.85 -5.89
N ALA A 78 -8.34 17.22 -7.05
CA ALA A 78 -9.63 17.29 -7.73
C ALA A 78 -10.77 16.62 -6.94
N HIS A 79 -10.46 15.66 -6.08
CA HIS A 79 -11.43 14.94 -5.24
C HIS A 79 -11.46 15.41 -3.79
N ASN A 80 -10.65 16.42 -3.44
CA ASN A 80 -10.62 16.95 -2.08
C ASN A 80 -11.82 17.87 -1.79
N THR A 81 -12.61 17.48 -0.81
CA THR A 81 -13.76 18.25 -0.31
C THR A 81 -13.56 18.84 1.09
N TYR A 82 -12.39 18.59 1.70
CA TYR A 82 -12.07 19.02 3.07
C TYR A 82 -11.22 20.28 3.09
N SER A 83 -11.61 21.27 3.86
CA SER A 83 -10.88 22.55 3.99
C SER A 83 -9.56 22.42 4.77
N HIS A 84 -9.43 21.37 5.60
CA HIS A 84 -8.25 21.11 6.43
C HIS A 84 -7.29 20.06 5.83
N VAL A 85 -7.56 19.62 4.59
CA VAL A 85 -6.72 18.67 3.85
C VAL A 85 -6.01 19.39 2.71
N SER A 86 -4.72 19.11 2.54
CA SER A 86 -3.95 19.60 1.40
C SER A 86 -3.07 18.48 0.80
N PHE A 87 -2.71 18.66 -0.47
CA PHE A 87 -1.87 17.72 -1.19
C PHE A 87 -0.69 18.43 -1.85
N GLU A 88 0.51 17.89 -1.69
CA GLU A 88 1.77 18.47 -2.15
C GLU A 88 2.59 17.48 -2.96
N ILE A 89 3.40 17.98 -3.89
CA ILE A 89 4.33 17.17 -4.64
C ILE A 89 5.67 17.17 -3.90
N GLY A 90 6.22 15.96 -3.61
CA GLY A 90 7.52 15.86 -2.96
C GLY A 90 8.00 14.43 -2.76
N ASP A 91 9.31 14.31 -2.44
CA ASP A 91 9.98 13.04 -2.24
C ASP A 91 10.05 12.70 -0.75
N ALA A 92 9.66 11.48 -0.39
CA ALA A 92 9.76 10.93 0.95
C ALA A 92 11.19 10.97 1.54
N GLN A 93 12.20 10.94 0.68
CA GLN A 93 13.62 10.97 1.07
C GLN A 93 14.14 12.39 1.31
N LYS A 94 13.34 13.43 1.01
CA LYS A 94 13.65 14.84 1.24
C LYS A 94 12.36 15.63 1.45
N LEU A 95 11.76 15.50 2.62
CA LEU A 95 10.51 16.17 2.96
C LEU A 95 10.72 17.68 3.12
N PRO A 96 9.90 18.53 2.46
CA PRO A 96 10.08 19.98 2.43
C PRO A 96 9.51 20.68 3.69
N TYR A 97 9.66 20.05 4.86
CA TYR A 97 9.14 20.56 6.13
C TYR A 97 10.25 20.69 7.16
N ASP A 98 10.08 21.61 8.09
CA ASP A 98 10.98 21.78 9.22
C ASP A 98 10.88 20.59 10.19
N THR A 99 11.94 20.43 11.01
CA THR A 99 11.98 19.42 12.07
C THR A 99 10.82 19.64 13.05
N GLY A 100 10.08 18.58 13.37
CA GLY A 100 9.00 18.65 14.36
C GLY A 100 7.76 19.43 13.90
N SER A 101 7.45 19.43 12.61
CA SER A 101 6.29 20.14 12.04
C SER A 101 4.97 19.41 12.22
N PHE A 102 4.99 18.10 12.47
CA PHE A 102 3.80 17.24 12.55
C PHE A 102 3.74 16.48 13.87
N ASP A 103 2.52 16.22 14.35
CA ASP A 103 2.28 15.42 15.54
C ASP A 103 2.34 13.92 15.22
N CYS A 104 1.86 13.55 14.03
CA CYS A 104 1.88 12.18 13.50
C CYS A 104 2.33 12.17 12.04
N CYS A 105 3.16 11.20 11.68
CA CYS A 105 3.56 10.97 10.29
C CYS A 105 3.25 9.53 9.91
N VAL A 106 2.53 9.34 8.81
CA VAL A 106 2.07 8.02 8.37
C VAL A 106 2.46 7.75 6.92
N SER A 107 2.46 6.48 6.54
CA SER A 107 2.67 6.06 5.16
C SER A 107 1.98 4.73 4.90
N SER A 108 1.19 4.62 3.85
CA SER A 108 0.54 3.37 3.47
C SER A 108 1.08 2.85 2.15
N LEU A 109 1.61 1.62 2.15
CA LEU A 109 2.03 0.87 0.97
C LEU A 109 3.15 1.53 0.12
N MET A 110 3.87 2.51 0.67
CA MET A 110 4.87 3.31 -0.04
C MET A 110 6.31 2.87 0.22
N ILE A 111 6.69 2.61 1.49
CA ILE A 111 8.10 2.48 1.92
C ILE A 111 8.90 1.41 1.13
N GLN A 112 8.23 0.43 0.56
CA GLN A 112 8.85 -0.60 -0.27
C GLN A 112 9.23 -0.14 -1.68
N PHE A 113 8.79 1.05 -2.10
CA PHE A 113 9.03 1.59 -3.45
C PHE A 113 10.10 2.68 -3.48
N VAL A 114 10.50 3.22 -2.33
CA VAL A 114 11.57 4.21 -2.27
C VAL A 114 12.94 3.56 -2.46
N SER A 115 13.87 4.26 -3.06
CA SER A 115 15.22 3.76 -3.29
C SER A 115 16.01 3.57 -1.99
N ASP A 116 15.81 4.45 -1.00
CA ASP A 116 16.40 4.39 0.33
C ASP A 116 15.32 4.56 1.43
N ALA A 117 14.80 3.44 1.90
CA ALA A 117 13.80 3.42 2.96
C ALA A 117 14.33 3.93 4.32
N HIS A 118 15.64 3.77 4.59
CA HIS A 118 16.24 4.34 5.81
C HIS A 118 16.24 5.86 5.78
N THR A 119 16.53 6.45 4.64
CA THR A 119 16.47 7.92 4.49
C THR A 119 15.03 8.41 4.60
N ALA A 120 14.06 7.75 3.95
CA ALA A 120 12.65 8.10 4.07
C ALA A 120 12.15 7.98 5.53
N ALA A 121 12.47 6.89 6.24
CA ALA A 121 12.09 6.72 7.64
C ALA A 121 12.74 7.79 8.56
N ARG A 122 14.01 8.18 8.30
CA ARG A 122 14.67 9.28 9.02
C ARG A 122 14.02 10.64 8.76
N GLU A 123 13.59 10.91 7.52
CA GLU A 123 12.86 12.13 7.19
C GLU A 123 11.49 12.17 7.87
N MET A 124 10.73 11.07 7.82
CA MET A 124 9.47 10.96 8.57
C MET A 124 9.69 11.22 10.06
N ARG A 125 10.75 10.63 10.65
CA ARG A 125 11.14 10.90 12.03
C ARG A 125 11.50 12.36 12.27
N ARG A 126 12.27 12.98 11.38
CA ARG A 126 12.73 14.39 11.51
C ARG A 126 11.56 15.36 11.53
N VAL A 127 10.61 15.19 10.64
CA VAL A 127 9.47 16.11 10.52
C VAL A 127 8.41 15.90 11.59
N THR A 128 8.50 14.78 12.33
CA THR A 128 7.58 14.51 13.44
C THR A 128 8.14 15.07 14.74
N LYS A 129 7.27 15.65 15.57
CA LYS A 129 7.61 16.19 16.90
C LYS A 129 8.17 15.10 17.80
N LYS A 130 8.99 15.49 18.78
CA LYS A 130 9.38 14.61 19.88
C LYS A 130 8.14 14.12 20.63
N GLY A 131 8.07 12.84 20.92
CA GLY A 131 6.89 12.17 21.48
C GLY A 131 5.81 11.83 20.45
N GLY A 132 5.92 12.35 19.21
CA GLY A 132 4.99 12.06 18.12
C GLY A 132 5.16 10.66 17.54
N SER A 133 4.14 10.17 16.87
CA SER A 133 4.05 8.82 16.31
C SER A 133 4.40 8.78 14.83
N VAL A 134 5.16 7.76 14.41
CA VAL A 134 5.41 7.46 12.99
C VAL A 134 5.03 6.03 12.69
N ALA A 135 4.21 5.82 11.66
CA ALA A 135 3.75 4.49 11.27
C ALA A 135 3.79 4.26 9.77
N THR A 136 4.03 3.01 9.37
CA THR A 136 3.85 2.58 7.98
C THR A 136 3.22 1.19 7.91
N CYS A 137 2.59 0.89 6.77
CA CYS A 137 2.19 -0.48 6.46
C CYS A 137 2.59 -0.87 5.03
N VAL A 138 2.81 -2.16 4.81
CA VAL A 138 3.14 -2.76 3.51
C VAL A 138 2.44 -4.09 3.34
N TRP A 139 2.14 -4.48 2.10
CA TRP A 139 1.62 -5.81 1.84
C TRP A 139 2.62 -6.89 2.25
N ASP A 140 2.13 -7.95 2.88
CA ASP A 140 2.89 -9.17 3.12
C ASP A 140 3.11 -9.91 1.80
N ASN A 141 4.31 -9.77 1.24
CA ASN A 141 4.69 -10.40 -0.03
C ASN A 141 5.20 -11.84 0.14
N ARG A 142 5.05 -12.43 1.33
CA ARG A 142 5.47 -13.80 1.66
C ARG A 142 4.26 -14.69 1.97
N GLY A 143 3.28 -14.71 1.07
CA GLY A 143 2.07 -15.51 1.20
C GLY A 143 0.87 -14.76 1.81
N GLY A 144 0.98 -13.47 2.09
CA GLY A 144 -0.12 -12.67 2.63
C GLY A 144 -1.10 -12.12 1.60
N LEU A 145 -0.78 -12.19 0.30
CA LEU A 145 -1.65 -11.77 -0.79
C LEU A 145 -2.21 -12.99 -1.50
N GLU A 146 -3.33 -13.56 -1.02
CA GLU A 146 -3.89 -14.80 -1.58
C GLU A 146 -4.15 -14.71 -3.09
N LEU A 147 -4.58 -13.56 -3.60
CA LEU A 147 -4.74 -13.32 -5.04
C LEU A 147 -3.43 -13.56 -5.81
N SER A 148 -2.32 -13.04 -5.32
CA SER A 148 -1.00 -13.19 -5.95
C SER A 148 -0.51 -14.63 -5.85
N GLU A 149 -0.69 -15.26 -4.69
CA GLU A 149 -0.29 -16.67 -4.48
C GLU A 149 -1.03 -17.59 -5.44
N ARG A 150 -2.37 -17.50 -5.50
CA ARG A 150 -3.19 -18.32 -6.40
C ARG A 150 -2.79 -18.15 -7.86
N PHE A 151 -2.54 -16.90 -8.28
CA PHE A 151 -2.10 -16.62 -9.63
C PHE A 151 -0.74 -17.30 -9.95
N TRP A 152 0.25 -17.12 -9.09
CA TRP A 152 1.60 -17.68 -9.36
C TRP A 152 1.65 -19.18 -9.19
N ASP A 153 0.82 -19.79 -8.34
CA ASP A 153 0.66 -21.26 -8.26
C ASP A 153 0.14 -21.80 -9.59
N ALA A 154 -0.90 -21.21 -10.16
CA ALA A 154 -1.44 -21.59 -11.45
C ALA A 154 -0.43 -21.34 -12.59
N ALA A 155 0.27 -20.20 -12.58
CA ALA A 155 1.25 -19.84 -13.59
C ALA A 155 2.42 -20.85 -13.63
N VAL A 156 2.98 -21.22 -12.48
CA VAL A 156 4.06 -22.22 -12.37
C VAL A 156 3.58 -23.63 -12.75
N ALA A 157 2.33 -23.98 -12.43
CA ALA A 157 1.76 -25.27 -12.80
C ALA A 157 1.60 -25.42 -14.32
N VAL A 158 1.30 -24.32 -15.04
CA VAL A 158 1.16 -24.30 -16.51
C VAL A 158 2.52 -24.10 -17.20
N ASP A 159 3.39 -23.32 -16.63
CA ASP A 159 4.73 -23.01 -17.14
C ASP A 159 5.75 -23.09 -15.99
N PRO A 160 6.48 -24.22 -15.83
CA PRO A 160 7.52 -24.35 -14.82
C PRO A 160 8.65 -23.31 -14.93
N GLY A 161 8.76 -22.61 -16.06
CA GLY A 161 9.67 -21.49 -16.26
C GLY A 161 9.15 -20.15 -15.75
N ALA A 162 7.88 -20.06 -15.35
CA ALA A 162 7.29 -18.84 -14.77
C ALA A 162 8.03 -18.46 -13.48
N LYS A 163 8.45 -17.20 -13.41
CA LYS A 163 9.18 -16.68 -12.24
C LYS A 163 8.25 -15.86 -11.38
N ARG A 164 7.98 -16.33 -10.16
CA ARG A 164 7.37 -15.50 -9.13
C ARG A 164 8.25 -14.27 -8.90
N PRO A 165 7.65 -13.08 -8.69
CA PRO A 165 8.41 -11.95 -8.19
C PRO A 165 9.13 -12.33 -6.89
N GLY A 166 10.38 -11.89 -6.76
CA GLY A 166 11.12 -12.07 -5.52
C GLY A 166 10.47 -11.31 -4.35
N ASP A 167 10.87 -11.68 -3.14
CA ASP A 167 10.44 -10.97 -1.93
C ASP A 167 10.79 -9.49 -2.03
N ARG A 168 9.79 -8.63 -1.85
CA ARG A 168 10.04 -7.19 -1.74
C ARG A 168 10.68 -6.90 -0.38
N ARG A 169 11.61 -5.94 -0.37
CA ARG A 169 12.15 -5.43 0.89
C ARG A 169 11.00 -4.92 1.77
N TYR A 170 11.13 -5.17 3.07
CA TYR A 170 10.17 -4.74 4.09
C TYR A 170 8.80 -5.44 4.07
N GLY A 171 8.59 -6.48 3.27
CA GLY A 171 7.33 -7.26 3.22
C GLY A 171 7.11 -8.20 4.42
N SER A 172 7.67 -7.93 5.59
CA SER A 172 7.49 -8.73 6.83
C SER A 172 7.56 -7.86 8.08
N ALA A 173 6.98 -8.34 9.18
CA ALA A 173 7.02 -7.67 10.48
C ALA A 173 8.45 -7.41 10.96
N SER A 174 9.34 -8.41 10.83
CA SER A 174 10.74 -8.28 11.26
C SER A 174 11.49 -7.22 10.48
N ALA A 175 11.37 -7.21 9.14
CA ALA A 175 12.05 -6.22 8.30
C ALA A 175 11.58 -4.78 8.57
N LEU A 176 10.29 -4.58 8.85
CA LEU A 176 9.77 -3.28 9.25
C LEU A 176 10.25 -2.87 10.63
N SER A 177 10.22 -3.78 11.60
CA SER A 177 10.72 -3.52 12.95
C SER A 177 12.21 -3.17 12.93
N GLU A 178 13.03 -3.91 12.20
CA GLU A 178 14.46 -3.64 12.03
C GLU A 178 14.70 -2.25 11.41
N LEU A 179 13.94 -1.87 10.39
CA LEU A 179 14.02 -0.54 9.77
C LEU A 179 13.73 0.57 10.80
N TRP A 180 12.65 0.43 11.58
CA TRP A 180 12.24 1.41 12.59
C TRP A 180 13.27 1.52 13.70
N ILE A 181 13.76 0.40 14.23
CA ILE A 181 14.80 0.37 15.26
C ILE A 181 16.10 1.01 14.72
N ALA A 182 16.55 0.63 13.52
CA ALA A 182 17.77 1.16 12.91
C ALA A 182 17.69 2.66 12.58
N THR A 183 16.49 3.21 12.44
CA THR A 183 16.27 4.65 12.20
C THR A 183 15.99 5.45 13.47
N GLY A 184 16.05 4.79 14.66
CA GLY A 184 16.07 5.44 15.96
C GLY A 184 14.69 5.76 16.52
N PHE A 185 13.66 5.01 16.16
CA PHE A 185 12.37 5.06 16.84
C PHE A 185 12.40 4.27 18.14
N ALA A 186 11.67 4.75 19.14
CA ALA A 186 11.38 4.03 20.39
C ALA A 186 10.01 3.36 20.32
N HIS A 187 9.74 2.43 21.25
CA HIS A 187 8.44 1.75 21.38
C HIS A 187 7.93 1.17 20.05
N VAL A 188 8.82 0.44 19.37
CA VAL A 188 8.50 -0.14 18.06
C VAL A 188 7.57 -1.33 18.22
N GLU A 189 6.40 -1.25 17.59
CA GLU A 189 5.38 -2.30 17.57
C GLU A 189 5.01 -2.66 16.14
N THR A 190 4.66 -3.94 15.93
CA THR A 190 4.15 -4.43 14.64
C THR A 190 2.82 -5.14 14.80
N ARG A 191 1.98 -5.05 13.77
CA ARG A 191 0.68 -5.75 13.71
C ARG A 191 0.39 -6.24 12.30
N ALA A 192 -0.21 -7.43 12.20
CA ALA A 192 -0.81 -7.89 10.94
C ALA A 192 -2.20 -7.27 10.77
N LEU A 193 -2.42 -6.65 9.62
CA LEU A 193 -3.71 -6.12 9.20
C LEU A 193 -4.24 -6.99 8.08
N VAL A 194 -5.42 -7.55 8.23
CA VAL A 194 -6.02 -8.47 7.25
C VAL A 194 -7.32 -7.89 6.73
N ILE A 195 -7.43 -7.77 5.41
CA ILE A 195 -8.65 -7.32 4.74
C ILE A 195 -9.23 -8.41 3.84
N PRO A 196 -10.56 -8.44 3.67
CA PRO A 196 -11.18 -9.26 2.64
C PRO A 196 -10.90 -8.68 1.25
N MET A 197 -10.77 -9.57 0.26
CA MET A 197 -10.75 -9.28 -1.16
C MET A 197 -11.91 -10.04 -1.79
N GLU A 198 -12.94 -9.34 -2.21
CA GLU A 198 -14.14 -9.96 -2.75
C GLU A 198 -14.29 -9.63 -4.24
N PHE A 199 -14.63 -10.64 -5.02
CA PHE A 199 -14.89 -10.53 -6.45
C PHE A 199 -16.27 -11.12 -6.73
N SER A 200 -17.01 -10.50 -7.65
CA SER A 200 -18.37 -10.91 -8.01
C SER A 200 -18.38 -12.19 -8.84
N SER A 201 -17.30 -12.45 -9.60
CA SER A 201 -17.14 -13.58 -10.51
C SER A 201 -15.67 -13.85 -10.78
N PHE A 202 -15.39 -14.96 -11.47
CA PHE A 202 -14.04 -15.24 -11.96
C PHE A 202 -13.58 -14.23 -13.03
N ASP A 203 -14.49 -13.72 -13.86
CA ASP A 203 -14.11 -12.70 -14.86
C ASP A 203 -13.74 -11.37 -14.21
N ASP A 204 -14.39 -10.98 -13.11
CA ASP A 204 -14.02 -9.83 -12.29
C ASP A 204 -12.60 -10.01 -11.71
N PHE A 205 -12.34 -11.18 -11.10
CA PHE A 205 -11.02 -11.56 -10.58
C PHE A 205 -9.94 -11.56 -11.67
N TRP A 206 -10.20 -12.17 -12.84
CA TRP A 206 -9.27 -12.22 -13.96
C TRP A 206 -9.00 -10.83 -14.56
N SER A 207 -10.04 -10.01 -14.66
CA SER A 207 -9.93 -8.63 -15.15
C SER A 207 -8.97 -7.81 -14.29
N LEU A 208 -9.05 -7.96 -12.97
CA LEU A 208 -8.11 -7.29 -12.07
C LEU A 208 -6.66 -7.71 -12.33
N LEU A 209 -6.39 -9.02 -12.41
CA LEU A 209 -5.04 -9.55 -12.68
C LEU A 209 -4.47 -9.07 -14.02
N SER A 210 -5.33 -8.96 -15.03
CA SER A 210 -4.94 -8.61 -16.40
C SER A 210 -4.76 -7.11 -16.61
N ASN A 211 -5.46 -6.27 -15.85
CA ASN A 211 -5.51 -4.82 -16.06
C ASN A 211 -4.81 -4.00 -14.97
N SER A 212 -4.64 -4.56 -13.75
CA SER A 212 -3.96 -3.86 -12.67
C SER A 212 -2.46 -3.69 -12.96
N GLN A 213 -1.83 -2.75 -12.25
CA GLN A 213 -0.39 -2.48 -12.41
C GLN A 213 0.51 -3.45 -11.59
N GLY A 214 -0.02 -4.60 -11.20
CA GLY A 214 0.73 -5.61 -10.45
C GLY A 214 1.58 -6.55 -11.31
N PRO A 215 2.47 -7.35 -10.69
CA PRO A 215 3.34 -8.29 -11.38
C PRO A 215 2.65 -9.33 -12.29
N PRO A 216 1.38 -9.74 -12.06
CA PRO A 216 0.67 -10.63 -12.97
C PRO A 216 0.52 -10.07 -14.39
N LYS A 217 0.21 -8.79 -14.54
CA LYS A 217 -0.07 -8.18 -15.84
C LYS A 217 1.06 -8.30 -16.87
N PRO A 218 2.32 -7.93 -16.58
CA PRO A 218 3.43 -8.10 -17.52
C PRO A 218 3.60 -9.56 -17.94
N TYR A 219 3.45 -10.50 -17.00
CA TYR A 219 3.54 -11.93 -17.31
C TYR A 219 2.39 -12.38 -18.23
N ILE A 220 1.13 -12.05 -17.90
CA ILE A 220 -0.05 -12.36 -18.74
C ILE A 220 0.13 -11.77 -20.15
N SER A 221 0.63 -10.53 -20.26
CA SER A 221 0.84 -9.85 -21.53
C SER A 221 1.96 -10.46 -22.37
N SER A 222 2.90 -11.18 -21.77
CA SER A 222 3.99 -11.87 -22.48
C SER A 222 3.59 -13.22 -23.06
N LEU A 223 2.42 -13.75 -22.66
CA LEU A 223 1.93 -15.05 -23.12
C LEU A 223 1.24 -14.94 -24.49
N SER A 224 1.37 -16.01 -25.32
CA SER A 224 0.48 -16.19 -26.48
C SER A 224 -0.96 -16.35 -26.03
N GLU A 225 -1.92 -16.11 -26.94
CA GLU A 225 -3.35 -16.24 -26.63
C GLU A 225 -3.69 -17.64 -26.10
N ASP A 226 -3.17 -18.69 -26.76
CA ASP A 226 -3.42 -20.08 -26.31
C ASP A 226 -2.90 -20.33 -24.89
N ARG A 227 -1.68 -19.88 -24.58
CA ARG A 227 -1.10 -20.01 -23.24
C ARG A 227 -1.85 -19.20 -22.20
N ARG A 228 -2.31 -18.03 -22.57
CA ARG A 228 -3.15 -17.17 -21.72
C ARG A 228 -4.46 -17.85 -21.38
N GLN A 229 -5.09 -18.46 -22.36
CA GLN A 229 -6.33 -19.21 -22.15
C GLN A 229 -6.12 -20.42 -21.23
N VAL A 230 -5.05 -21.20 -21.45
CA VAL A 230 -4.68 -22.34 -20.58
C VAL A 230 -4.47 -21.86 -19.12
N LEU A 231 -3.74 -20.75 -18.92
CA LEU A 231 -3.55 -20.17 -17.59
C LEU A 231 -4.87 -19.71 -16.96
N LYS A 232 -5.73 -19.03 -17.75
CA LYS A 232 -7.05 -18.57 -17.29
C LYS A 232 -7.91 -19.73 -16.84
N GLU A 233 -7.98 -20.81 -17.61
CA GLU A 233 -8.75 -22.01 -17.28
C GLU A 233 -8.20 -22.76 -16.06
N ARG A 234 -6.88 -22.88 -15.96
CA ARG A 234 -6.25 -23.47 -14.79
C ARG A 234 -6.55 -22.69 -13.52
N LEU A 235 -6.38 -21.38 -13.57
CA LEU A 235 -6.67 -20.51 -12.43
C LEU A 235 -8.16 -20.53 -12.03
N ARG A 236 -9.05 -20.60 -13.04
CA ARG A 236 -10.49 -20.75 -12.80
C ARG A 236 -10.81 -22.03 -12.06
N THR A 237 -10.24 -23.14 -12.51
CA THR A 237 -10.39 -24.46 -11.88
C THR A 237 -9.91 -24.44 -10.43
N ASP A 238 -8.72 -23.88 -10.19
CA ASP A 238 -8.11 -23.84 -8.85
C ASP A 238 -8.85 -22.90 -7.88
N ILE A 239 -9.43 -21.79 -8.37
CA ILE A 239 -10.16 -20.82 -7.55
C ILE A 239 -11.57 -21.28 -7.22
N LEU A 240 -12.27 -21.87 -8.20
CA LEU A 240 -13.67 -22.30 -8.07
C LEU A 240 -13.80 -23.78 -7.65
N ASP A 241 -12.70 -24.50 -7.43
CA ASP A 241 -12.69 -25.93 -7.11
C ASP A 241 -13.57 -26.75 -8.07
N ASN A 242 -13.45 -26.51 -9.39
CA ASN A 242 -14.28 -27.04 -10.46
C ASN A 242 -15.78 -26.73 -10.34
N GLY A 243 -16.17 -25.82 -9.44
CA GLY A 243 -17.55 -25.42 -9.24
C GLY A 243 -18.05 -24.41 -10.29
N PRO A 244 -19.35 -24.04 -10.21
CA PRO A 244 -19.93 -22.98 -11.04
C PRO A 244 -19.29 -21.64 -10.72
N ASP A 245 -19.37 -20.70 -11.66
CA ASP A 245 -18.93 -19.33 -11.43
C ASP A 245 -19.76 -18.66 -10.33
N GLY A 246 -19.10 -17.86 -9.51
CA GLY A 246 -19.74 -17.19 -8.38
C GLY A 246 -18.75 -16.26 -7.66
N SER A 247 -19.17 -15.77 -6.50
CA SER A 247 -18.36 -14.87 -5.70
C SER A 247 -17.09 -15.55 -5.18
N ILE A 248 -15.96 -14.86 -5.34
CA ILE A 248 -14.65 -15.31 -4.85
C ILE A 248 -14.28 -14.46 -3.64
N LYS A 249 -13.90 -15.12 -2.54
CA LYS A 249 -13.47 -14.47 -1.31
C LYS A 249 -12.03 -14.88 -0.98
N LEU A 250 -11.14 -13.92 -1.01
CA LEU A 250 -9.74 -14.07 -0.68
C LEU A 250 -9.37 -13.10 0.45
N ARG A 251 -8.15 -13.16 0.92
CA ARG A 251 -7.62 -12.25 1.93
C ARG A 251 -6.33 -11.60 1.44
N ALA A 252 -6.14 -10.36 1.87
CA ALA A 252 -4.88 -9.68 1.78
C ALA A 252 -4.40 -9.30 3.18
N LYS A 253 -3.15 -9.59 3.49
CA LYS A 253 -2.48 -9.24 4.73
C LYS A 253 -1.44 -8.16 4.46
N ALA A 254 -1.46 -7.11 5.28
CA ALA A 254 -0.40 -6.12 5.37
C ALA A 254 0.28 -6.24 6.74
N TRP A 255 1.59 -5.97 6.79
CA TRP A 255 2.32 -5.73 8.02
C TRP A 255 2.38 -4.23 8.27
N ALA A 256 1.95 -3.82 9.46
CA ALA A 256 2.10 -2.46 9.95
C ALA A 256 3.19 -2.41 11.02
N VAL A 257 3.90 -1.28 11.07
CA VAL A 257 4.82 -0.91 12.14
C VAL A 257 4.53 0.51 12.60
N ARG A 258 4.63 0.76 13.91
CA ARG A 258 4.64 2.11 14.49
C ARG A 258 5.81 2.27 15.44
N GLY A 259 6.21 3.50 15.67
CA GLY A 259 7.21 3.86 16.66
C GLY A 259 7.06 5.32 17.06
N VAL A 260 7.66 5.68 18.17
CA VAL A 260 7.61 7.03 18.75
C VAL A 260 8.95 7.74 18.53
N VAL A 261 8.93 9.02 18.19
CA VAL A 261 10.13 9.86 18.14
C VAL A 261 10.61 10.11 19.57
N PRO A 262 11.84 9.68 19.97
CA PRO A 262 12.32 9.88 21.32
C PRO A 262 12.30 11.33 21.79
N ALA A 263 12.03 11.56 23.04
CA ALA A 263 12.01 12.91 23.64
C ALA A 263 13.41 13.57 23.73
N GLY A 264 14.48 12.77 23.60
CA GLY A 264 15.87 13.22 23.68
C GLY A 264 16.49 12.93 24.99
#